data_65278a6cd273c96fad6fe7370f4e6ee0
#
_entry.id   65278a6cd273c96fad6fe7370f4e6ee0
#
_cell.length_a   1.000
_cell.length_b   1.000
_cell.length_c   1.000
_cell.angle_alpha   90.00
_cell.angle_beta   90.00
_cell.angle_gamma   90.00
#
_symmetry.space_group_name_H-M   'P 1'
#
loop_
_entity.id
_entity.type
_entity.pdbx_description
1 polymer ?
#
loop_
_entity_poly.entity_id
_entity_poly.type
_entity_poly.pdbx_seq_one_letter_code
_entity_poly.pdbx_strand_id
1 'polypeptide(L)'
;AVCDRRYGVGADGLMLLESSDTYDFRMNYYNSDGSGGMMCGNGGRCMVAFAADMGITHFDFDAADGFHTAQILKDENGVKTVRLKMKDVSEIIRYDALEGPSVPSKGCFLDTGTRHYVRFVEGLEDYDVVAEGRDIRYNASELMPIGANVNFVEPYDGGIKVRTYEKGVEDETFACGTGIVASCVAAWCEGVKPSSEENGRVRYEVKAKRDLLAVDFIPVSVAEDVWLTGPASFVAE
;
A
#
# COMPACT_ATOMS: atom_id res chain seq x y z
N ALA A 1 14.98 -11.31 -17.49
CA ALA A 1 15.98 -10.54 -18.27
C ALA A 1 15.74 -9.03 -18.15
N VAL A 2 14.53 -8.53 -18.46
CA VAL A 2 14.25 -7.05 -18.45
C VAL A 2 14.44 -6.44 -17.07
N CYS A 3 14.01 -7.10 -16.01
CA CYS A 3 14.10 -6.62 -14.63
C CYS A 3 15.51 -6.76 -14.01
N ASP A 4 16.45 -7.42 -14.69
CA ASP A 4 17.81 -7.57 -14.17
C ASP A 4 18.51 -6.21 -14.06
N ARG A 5 19.05 -5.89 -12.86
CA ARG A 5 19.67 -4.58 -12.59
C ARG A 5 21.08 -4.42 -13.19
N ARG A 6 21.68 -5.49 -13.73
CA ARG A 6 23.01 -5.50 -14.34
C ARG A 6 22.97 -5.69 -15.86
N TYR A 7 22.02 -6.51 -16.34
CA TYR A 7 21.93 -6.91 -17.74
C TYR A 7 20.63 -6.49 -18.42
N GLY A 8 19.69 -5.88 -17.67
CA GLY A 8 18.42 -5.37 -18.17
C GLY A 8 18.21 -3.90 -17.85
N VAL A 9 16.97 -3.46 -17.89
CA VAL A 9 16.56 -2.10 -17.48
C VAL A 9 16.67 -1.93 -15.97
N GLY A 10 16.44 -2.99 -15.20
CA GLY A 10 16.47 -3.00 -13.75
C GLY A 10 15.16 -2.51 -13.15
N ALA A 11 14.33 -3.42 -12.64
CA ALA A 11 13.04 -3.10 -12.03
C ALA A 11 12.65 -4.18 -11.02
N ASP A 12 11.69 -3.88 -10.16
CA ASP A 12 11.12 -4.84 -9.20
C ASP A 12 10.13 -5.79 -9.89
N GLY A 13 9.58 -5.39 -11.04
CA GLY A 13 8.67 -6.18 -11.84
C GLY A 13 8.42 -5.58 -13.22
N LEU A 14 7.67 -6.31 -14.04
CA LEU A 14 7.20 -5.91 -15.36
C LEU A 14 5.68 -5.84 -15.35
N MET A 15 5.13 -4.77 -15.89
CA MET A 15 3.70 -4.64 -16.10
C MET A 15 3.41 -4.58 -17.59
N LEU A 16 2.38 -5.29 -18.02
CA LEU A 16 1.85 -5.24 -19.38
C LEU A 16 0.46 -4.63 -19.36
N LEU A 17 0.24 -3.65 -20.22
CA LEU A 17 -1.07 -3.11 -20.54
C LEU A 17 -1.58 -3.86 -21.77
N GLU A 18 -2.72 -4.53 -21.63
CA GLU A 18 -3.36 -5.30 -22.68
C GLU A 18 -4.80 -4.82 -22.90
N SER A 19 -5.35 -5.13 -24.06
CA SER A 19 -6.79 -4.91 -24.31
C SER A 19 -7.64 -5.80 -23.42
N SER A 20 -8.80 -5.29 -23.00
CA SER A 20 -9.82 -6.05 -22.28
C SER A 20 -11.12 -6.05 -23.10
N ASP A 21 -11.86 -7.16 -23.09
CA ASP A 21 -13.18 -7.24 -23.73
C ASP A 21 -14.29 -6.62 -22.83
N THR A 22 -13.99 -6.38 -21.58
CA THR A 22 -14.98 -5.98 -20.55
C THR A 22 -14.74 -4.58 -20.01
N TYR A 23 -13.46 -4.19 -19.85
CA TYR A 23 -13.04 -2.94 -19.24
C TYR A 23 -12.15 -2.12 -20.18
N ASP A 24 -11.66 -0.98 -19.74
CA ASP A 24 -10.84 -0.08 -20.57
C ASP A 24 -9.49 -0.73 -20.94
N PHE A 25 -8.94 -1.54 -20.04
CA PHE A 25 -7.70 -2.33 -20.26
C PHE A 25 -7.56 -3.46 -19.26
N ARG A 26 -6.53 -4.29 -19.46
CA ARG A 26 -6.06 -5.32 -18.52
C ARG A 26 -4.64 -5.03 -18.11
N MET A 27 -4.35 -5.20 -16.82
CA MET A 27 -3.02 -5.12 -16.24
C MET A 27 -2.52 -6.51 -15.88
N ASN A 28 -1.42 -6.95 -16.49
CA ASN A 28 -0.68 -8.14 -16.05
C ASN A 28 0.63 -7.70 -15.39
N TYR A 29 0.85 -8.18 -14.17
CA TYR A 29 2.05 -7.89 -13.40
C TYR A 29 2.88 -9.16 -13.21
N TYR A 30 4.19 -9.03 -13.41
CA TYR A 30 5.18 -10.08 -13.20
C TYR A 30 6.28 -9.58 -12.28
N ASN A 31 6.60 -10.34 -11.25
CA ASN A 31 7.75 -10.10 -10.40
C ASN A 31 9.07 -10.21 -11.19
N SER A 32 10.17 -9.72 -10.64
CA SER A 32 11.49 -9.77 -11.30
C SER A 32 11.99 -11.20 -11.59
N ASP A 33 11.52 -12.19 -10.84
CA ASP A 33 11.78 -13.62 -11.05
C ASP A 33 10.93 -14.27 -12.15
N GLY A 34 9.93 -13.54 -12.69
CA GLY A 34 9.00 -14.00 -13.72
C GLY A 34 7.73 -14.66 -13.16
N SER A 35 7.58 -14.79 -11.86
CA SER A 35 6.31 -15.25 -11.26
C SER A 35 5.21 -14.21 -11.47
N GLY A 36 3.96 -14.68 -11.65
CA GLY A 36 2.79 -13.80 -11.69
C GLY A 36 2.63 -13.06 -10.35
N GLY A 37 2.44 -11.76 -10.41
CA GLY A 37 2.26 -10.92 -9.24
C GLY A 37 0.79 -10.57 -9.01
N MET A 38 0.44 -10.33 -7.75
CA MET A 38 -0.80 -9.67 -7.38
C MET A 38 -0.69 -8.19 -7.75
N MET A 39 -1.83 -7.54 -8.03
CA MET A 39 -1.85 -6.09 -8.20
C MET A 39 -1.33 -5.41 -6.93
N CYS A 40 -0.38 -4.51 -7.09
CA CYS A 40 0.11 -3.68 -5.99
C CYS A 40 -0.28 -2.22 -6.19
N GLY A 41 -0.53 -1.49 -5.09
CA GLY A 41 -0.98 -0.11 -5.16
C GLY A 41 -0.03 0.83 -5.92
N ASN A 42 1.28 0.61 -5.83
CA ASN A 42 2.28 1.36 -6.60
C ASN A 42 2.19 1.04 -8.09
N GLY A 43 2.17 -0.26 -8.44
CA GLY A 43 2.04 -0.72 -9.82
C GLY A 43 0.74 -0.27 -10.46
N GLY A 44 -0.40 -0.36 -9.76
CA GLY A 44 -1.69 0.10 -10.26
C GLY A 44 -1.68 1.60 -10.61
N ARG A 45 -1.09 2.46 -9.75
CA ARG A 45 -0.96 3.89 -10.06
C ARG A 45 -0.06 4.16 -11.28
N CYS A 46 1.05 3.44 -11.38
CA CYS A 46 1.95 3.55 -12.54
C CYS A 46 1.27 3.09 -13.84
N MET A 47 0.51 1.98 -13.78
CA MET A 47 -0.25 1.47 -14.94
C MET A 47 -1.31 2.49 -15.40
N VAL A 48 -2.05 3.08 -14.48
CA VAL A 48 -3.05 4.12 -14.80
C VAL A 48 -2.38 5.36 -15.43
N ALA A 49 -1.24 5.79 -14.90
CA ALA A 49 -0.48 6.89 -15.48
C ALA A 49 -0.01 6.57 -16.91
N PHE A 50 0.51 5.36 -17.13
CA PHE A 50 0.92 4.88 -18.45
C PHE A 50 -0.26 4.76 -19.41
N ALA A 51 -1.39 4.20 -18.98
CA ALA A 51 -2.60 4.09 -19.79
C ALA A 51 -3.11 5.46 -20.27
N ALA A 52 -3.04 6.48 -19.39
CA ALA A 52 -3.40 7.84 -19.76
C ALA A 52 -2.49 8.41 -20.86
N ASP A 53 -1.18 8.18 -20.80
CA ASP A 53 -0.25 8.61 -21.83
C ASP A 53 -0.42 7.86 -23.16
N MET A 54 -1.01 6.66 -23.12
CA MET A 54 -1.46 5.93 -24.29
C MET A 54 -2.82 6.40 -24.84
N GLY A 55 -3.43 7.43 -24.24
CA GLY A 55 -4.69 8.03 -24.68
C GLY A 55 -5.96 7.39 -24.08
N ILE A 56 -5.84 6.49 -23.11
CA ILE A 56 -6.97 5.94 -22.37
C ILE A 56 -7.46 7.00 -21.36
N THR A 57 -8.78 7.27 -21.35
CA THR A 57 -9.38 8.36 -20.56
C THR A 57 -10.24 7.88 -19.39
N HIS A 58 -10.57 6.60 -19.34
CA HIS A 58 -11.28 5.95 -18.24
C HIS A 58 -10.41 4.80 -17.73
N PHE A 59 -10.46 4.52 -16.45
CA PHE A 59 -9.49 3.63 -15.81
C PHE A 59 -10.18 2.55 -14.98
N ASP A 60 -11.14 1.88 -15.62
CA ASP A 60 -11.69 0.62 -15.15
C ASP A 60 -10.90 -0.53 -15.77
N PHE A 61 -10.32 -1.41 -14.97
CA PHE A 61 -9.40 -2.42 -15.49
C PHE A 61 -9.42 -3.74 -14.71
N ASP A 62 -9.03 -4.82 -15.40
CA ASP A 62 -8.76 -6.12 -14.82
C ASP A 62 -7.32 -6.20 -14.32
N ALA A 63 -7.12 -6.85 -13.17
CA ALA A 63 -5.82 -7.36 -12.73
C ALA A 63 -5.97 -8.80 -12.23
N ALA A 64 -4.88 -9.42 -11.79
CA ALA A 64 -4.87 -10.82 -11.37
C ALA A 64 -5.83 -11.11 -10.19
N ASP A 65 -6.13 -10.13 -9.36
CA ASP A 65 -7.03 -10.19 -8.21
C ASP A 65 -8.44 -9.64 -8.48
N GLY A 66 -8.74 -9.27 -9.73
CA GLY A 66 -10.07 -8.86 -10.18
C GLY A 66 -10.16 -7.44 -10.70
N PHE A 67 -11.36 -6.86 -10.57
CA PHE A 67 -11.70 -5.52 -11.05
C PHE A 67 -11.09 -4.42 -10.20
N HIS A 68 -10.58 -3.39 -10.88
CA HIS A 68 -10.07 -2.16 -10.29
C HIS A 68 -10.61 -0.93 -11.02
N THR A 69 -10.68 0.18 -10.31
CA THR A 69 -11.00 1.49 -10.90
C THR A 69 -10.09 2.56 -10.32
N ALA A 70 -9.78 3.57 -11.12
CA ALA A 70 -8.91 4.66 -10.73
C ALA A 70 -9.33 5.99 -11.34
N GLN A 71 -8.73 7.07 -10.84
CA GLN A 71 -8.92 8.43 -11.31
C GLN A 71 -7.58 9.16 -11.36
N ILE A 72 -7.35 9.99 -12.37
CA ILE A 72 -6.26 10.96 -12.36
C ILE A 72 -6.82 12.28 -11.85
N LEU A 73 -6.31 12.73 -10.70
CA LEU A 73 -6.75 13.97 -10.06
C LEU A 73 -5.98 15.19 -10.59
N LYS A 74 -4.70 15.00 -10.95
CA LYS A 74 -3.81 16.03 -11.50
C LYS A 74 -2.82 15.40 -12.48
N ASP A 75 -2.41 16.16 -13.47
CA ASP A 75 -1.33 15.85 -14.40
C ASP A 75 -0.50 17.13 -14.58
N GLU A 76 0.59 17.24 -13.86
CA GLU A 76 1.39 18.45 -13.79
C GLU A 76 2.90 18.10 -13.74
N ASN A 77 3.70 18.78 -14.58
CA ASN A 77 5.16 18.65 -14.59
C ASN A 77 5.68 17.19 -14.75
N GLY A 78 4.98 16.37 -15.54
CA GLY A 78 5.36 14.96 -15.75
C GLY A 78 5.03 14.02 -14.58
N VAL A 79 4.29 14.52 -13.58
CA VAL A 79 3.80 13.73 -12.45
C VAL A 79 2.27 13.68 -12.47
N LYS A 80 1.70 12.48 -12.49
CA LYS A 80 0.27 12.28 -12.35
C LYS A 80 -0.08 11.93 -10.91
N THR A 81 -1.06 12.61 -10.33
CA THR A 81 -1.65 12.22 -9.05
C THR A 81 -2.79 11.25 -9.33
N VAL A 82 -2.58 10.00 -9.01
CA VAL A 82 -3.54 8.91 -9.26
C VAL A 82 -4.23 8.51 -7.96
N ARG A 83 -5.56 8.41 -8.02
CA ARG A 83 -6.41 7.89 -6.97
C ARG A 83 -6.91 6.50 -7.40
N LEU A 84 -6.54 5.47 -6.66
CA LEU A 84 -6.80 4.06 -6.97
C LEU A 84 -7.75 3.47 -5.92
N LYS A 85 -8.82 2.81 -6.38
CA LYS A 85 -9.73 2.09 -5.51
C LYS A 85 -9.02 0.87 -4.91
N MET A 86 -9.10 0.75 -3.60
CA MET A 86 -8.52 -0.35 -2.84
C MET A 86 -9.63 -1.26 -2.30
N LYS A 87 -9.26 -2.44 -1.82
CA LYS A 87 -10.17 -3.35 -1.14
C LYS A 87 -10.71 -2.71 0.14
N ASP A 88 -12.00 -2.86 0.38
CA ASP A 88 -12.62 -2.47 1.63
C ASP A 88 -12.12 -3.35 2.79
N VAL A 89 -12.08 -2.80 4.00
CA VAL A 89 -11.60 -3.49 5.19
C VAL A 89 -12.78 -3.78 6.10
N SER A 90 -13.07 -5.07 6.30
CA SER A 90 -14.23 -5.54 7.06
C SER A 90 -13.90 -5.86 8.52
N GLU A 91 -12.64 -6.08 8.85
CA GLU A 91 -12.23 -6.53 10.18
C GLU A 91 -10.90 -5.92 10.61
N ILE A 92 -10.78 -5.66 11.91
CA ILE A 92 -9.54 -5.32 12.58
C ILE A 92 -9.43 -6.17 13.86
N ILE A 93 -8.30 -6.86 14.02
CA ILE A 93 -7.99 -7.64 15.21
C ILE A 93 -6.93 -6.90 16.00
N ARG A 94 -7.22 -6.64 17.29
CA ARG A 94 -6.29 -5.96 18.19
C ARG A 94 -5.57 -6.97 19.06
N TYR A 95 -4.27 -6.75 19.24
CA TYR A 95 -3.41 -7.51 20.13
C TYR A 95 -2.81 -6.57 21.17
N ASP A 96 -3.00 -6.87 22.46
CA ASP A 96 -2.32 -6.14 23.55
C ASP A 96 -0.85 -6.51 23.63
N ALA A 97 -0.52 -7.76 23.25
CA ALA A 97 0.84 -8.25 23.05
C ALA A 97 0.80 -9.43 22.06
N LEU A 98 1.76 -9.49 21.17
CA LEU A 98 2.02 -10.69 20.35
C LEU A 98 2.92 -11.66 21.15
N GLU A 99 2.65 -12.96 21.03
CA GLU A 99 3.51 -14.01 21.57
C GLU A 99 4.63 -14.36 20.60
N GLY A 100 5.84 -14.52 21.11
CA GLY A 100 7.02 -14.97 20.38
C GLY A 100 8.04 -13.89 20.01
N PRO A 101 7.68 -12.65 19.62
CA PRO A 101 8.67 -11.60 19.42
C PRO A 101 9.47 -11.27 20.68
N SER A 102 10.74 -10.88 20.49
CA SER A 102 11.66 -10.54 21.60
C SER A 102 11.19 -9.32 22.39
N VAL A 103 10.44 -8.42 21.74
CA VAL A 103 9.84 -7.24 22.37
C VAL A 103 8.30 -7.37 22.32
N PRO A 104 7.61 -7.25 23.48
CA PRO A 104 6.16 -7.24 23.51
C PRO A 104 5.61 -6.21 22.50
N SER A 105 4.73 -6.68 21.61
CA SER A 105 4.23 -5.85 20.52
C SER A 105 2.72 -5.71 20.62
N LYS A 106 2.27 -4.49 21.00
CA LYS A 106 0.87 -4.09 20.90
C LYS A 106 0.60 -3.55 19.51
N GLY A 107 -0.50 -3.96 18.89
CA GLY A 107 -0.89 -3.47 17.58
C GLY A 107 -2.15 -4.11 17.03
N CYS A 108 -2.38 -3.88 15.75
CA CYS A 108 -3.57 -4.33 15.05
C CYS A 108 -3.21 -5.18 13.83
N PHE A 109 -4.01 -6.19 13.55
CA PHE A 109 -3.94 -6.95 12.30
C PHE A 109 -5.14 -6.60 11.42
N LEU A 110 -4.87 -6.39 10.12
CA LEU A 110 -5.87 -6.14 9.09
C LEU A 110 -5.49 -6.88 7.80
N ASP A 111 -6.50 -7.26 7.01
CA ASP A 111 -6.34 -7.73 5.64
C ASP A 111 -6.91 -6.66 4.68
N THR A 112 -6.02 -6.04 3.91
CA THR A 112 -6.36 -5.02 2.90
C THR A 112 -6.13 -5.53 1.48
N GLY A 113 -6.24 -6.86 1.27
CA GLY A 113 -5.83 -7.59 0.08
C GLY A 113 -4.53 -8.37 0.32
N THR A 114 -3.72 -7.89 1.25
CA THR A 114 -2.59 -8.61 1.85
C THR A 114 -2.62 -8.41 3.36
N ARG A 115 -1.94 -9.31 4.08
CA ARG A 115 -1.94 -9.32 5.55
C ARG A 115 -1.00 -8.27 6.10
N HIS A 116 -1.49 -7.44 7.03
CA HIS A 116 -0.74 -6.37 7.67
C HIS A 116 -0.87 -6.42 9.19
N TYR A 117 0.24 -6.29 9.87
CA TYR A 117 0.31 -5.94 11.28
C TYR A 117 0.76 -4.48 11.39
N VAL A 118 0.02 -3.69 12.17
CA VAL A 118 0.26 -2.26 12.36
C VAL A 118 0.60 -2.01 13.83
N ARG A 119 1.76 -1.40 14.08
CA ARG A 119 2.24 -1.01 15.40
C ARG A 119 2.47 0.51 15.45
N PHE A 120 1.91 1.15 16.47
CA PHE A 120 2.18 2.56 16.75
C PHE A 120 3.44 2.69 17.58
N VAL A 121 4.32 3.60 17.18
CA VAL A 121 5.62 3.83 17.80
C VAL A 121 5.90 5.33 17.93
N GLU A 122 6.86 5.69 18.77
CA GLU A 122 7.44 7.03 18.86
C GLU A 122 8.84 7.02 18.25
N GLY A 123 9.25 8.16 17.67
CA GLY A 123 10.60 8.30 17.09
C GLY A 123 10.82 7.44 15.85
N LEU A 124 9.82 7.34 14.98
CA LEU A 124 9.84 6.48 13.80
C LEU A 124 11.01 6.74 12.86
N GLU A 125 11.56 7.98 12.83
CA GLU A 125 12.68 8.35 11.96
C GLU A 125 13.90 7.46 12.19
N ASP A 126 14.27 7.24 13.47
CA ASP A 126 15.44 6.47 13.89
C ASP A 126 15.09 5.02 14.29
N TYR A 127 13.85 4.59 14.03
CA TYR A 127 13.35 3.29 14.43
C TYR A 127 13.97 2.15 13.61
N ASP A 128 14.38 1.05 14.27
CA ASP A 128 14.93 -0.13 13.58
C ASP A 128 13.81 -1.01 13.00
N VAL A 129 13.23 -0.53 11.88
CA VAL A 129 12.14 -1.20 11.15
C VAL A 129 12.54 -2.60 10.70
N VAL A 130 13.80 -2.80 10.31
CA VAL A 130 14.25 -4.09 9.76
C VAL A 130 14.37 -5.13 10.85
N ALA A 131 15.03 -4.82 11.98
CA ALA A 131 15.21 -5.77 13.06
C ALA A 131 13.88 -6.14 13.71
N GLU A 132 13.06 -5.14 14.10
CA GLU A 132 11.79 -5.42 14.77
C GLU A 132 10.72 -5.96 13.79
N GLY A 133 10.68 -5.47 12.56
CA GLY A 133 9.78 -5.99 11.53
C GLY A 133 10.03 -7.45 11.23
N ARG A 134 11.31 -7.83 11.12
CA ARG A 134 11.72 -9.23 10.93
C ARG A 134 11.34 -10.10 12.13
N ASP A 135 11.58 -9.62 13.35
CA ASP A 135 11.24 -10.36 14.57
C ASP A 135 9.73 -10.64 14.65
N ILE A 136 8.90 -9.62 14.47
CA ILE A 136 7.43 -9.79 14.42
C ILE A 136 7.02 -10.71 13.28
N ARG A 137 7.56 -10.51 12.08
CA ARG A 137 7.21 -11.26 10.86
C ARG A 137 7.43 -12.76 11.01
N TYR A 138 8.49 -13.19 11.72
CA TYR A 138 8.88 -14.60 11.81
C TYR A 138 8.55 -15.27 13.13
N ASN A 139 8.36 -14.51 14.21
CA ASN A 139 8.23 -15.06 15.55
C ASN A 139 6.83 -14.88 16.16
N ALA A 140 6.00 -13.94 15.65
CA ALA A 140 4.66 -13.75 16.20
C ALA A 140 3.75 -14.94 15.89
N SER A 141 3.36 -15.70 16.92
CA SER A 141 2.57 -16.94 16.80
C SER A 141 1.20 -16.68 16.16
N GLU A 142 0.58 -15.54 16.46
CA GLU A 142 -0.75 -15.14 15.94
C GLU A 142 -0.73 -14.83 14.44
N LEU A 143 0.44 -14.53 13.91
CA LEU A 143 0.59 -14.22 12.47
C LEU A 143 1.01 -15.43 11.65
N MET A 144 1.54 -16.48 12.31
CA MET A 144 2.05 -17.69 11.68
C MET A 144 0.90 -18.63 11.22
N PRO A 145 1.15 -19.54 10.23
CA PRO A 145 2.42 -19.74 9.49
C PRO A 145 2.60 -18.77 8.32
N ILE A 146 1.58 -18.00 7.95
CA ILE A 146 1.60 -17.14 6.76
C ILE A 146 2.46 -15.88 6.98
N GLY A 147 2.44 -15.34 8.21
CA GLY A 147 3.02 -14.07 8.57
C GLY A 147 2.31 -12.86 7.95
N ALA A 148 2.84 -11.67 8.15
CA ALA A 148 2.28 -10.42 7.68
C ALA A 148 3.39 -9.44 7.26
N ASN A 149 3.02 -8.40 6.50
CA ASN A 149 3.80 -7.18 6.41
C ASN A 149 3.70 -6.45 7.76
N VAL A 150 4.77 -5.82 8.20
CA VAL A 150 4.79 -5.10 9.49
C VAL A 150 4.95 -3.61 9.24
N ASN A 151 3.95 -2.84 9.67
CA ASN A 151 3.90 -1.40 9.46
C ASN A 151 4.10 -0.70 10.81
N PHE A 152 5.06 0.21 10.86
CA PHE A 152 5.30 1.07 12.01
C PHE A 152 4.75 2.46 11.73
N VAL A 153 3.94 2.98 12.65
CA VAL A 153 3.17 4.21 12.48
C VAL A 153 3.47 5.19 13.58
N GLU A 154 3.77 6.43 13.21
CA GLU A 154 3.87 7.57 14.11
C GLU A 154 2.88 8.66 13.69
N PRO A 155 1.86 8.96 14.53
CA PRO A 155 0.98 10.09 14.29
C PRO A 155 1.73 11.43 14.38
N TYR A 156 1.33 12.39 13.54
CA TYR A 156 1.75 13.79 13.66
C TYR A 156 0.55 14.72 13.43
N ASP A 157 0.70 16.01 13.72
CA ASP A 157 -0.37 16.96 13.43
C ASP A 157 -0.61 17.09 11.93
N GLY A 158 -1.77 16.62 11.48
CA GLY A 158 -2.18 16.58 10.07
C GLY A 158 -1.99 15.24 9.36
N GLY A 159 -1.65 14.14 10.04
CA GLY A 159 -1.57 12.82 9.41
C GLY A 159 -0.77 11.76 10.15
N ILE A 160 -0.23 10.82 9.42
CA ILE A 160 0.63 9.75 9.96
C ILE A 160 1.90 9.58 9.12
N LYS A 161 2.99 9.17 9.77
CA LYS A 161 4.17 8.63 9.11
C LYS A 161 4.10 7.11 9.12
N VAL A 162 4.55 6.47 8.06
CA VAL A 162 4.54 5.01 7.94
C VAL A 162 5.86 4.51 7.37
N ARG A 163 6.44 3.50 8.03
CA ARG A 163 7.57 2.70 7.52
C ARG A 163 7.20 1.22 7.58
N THR A 164 7.53 0.45 6.55
CA THR A 164 7.05 -0.93 6.39
C THR A 164 8.19 -1.90 6.14
N TYR A 165 8.24 -2.96 6.96
CA TYR A 165 8.97 -4.20 6.65
C TYR A 165 8.05 -5.10 5.82
N GLU A 166 8.43 -5.37 4.57
CA GLU A 166 7.57 -6.01 3.60
C GLU A 166 7.85 -7.52 3.46
N LYS A 167 6.82 -8.32 3.64
CA LYS A 167 6.84 -9.76 3.44
C LYS A 167 7.10 -10.09 1.96
N GLY A 168 8.09 -10.94 1.71
CA GLY A 168 8.50 -11.33 0.36
C GLY A 168 9.68 -10.50 -0.18
N VAL A 169 9.83 -9.25 0.27
CA VAL A 169 11.05 -8.44 0.10
C VAL A 169 12.01 -8.75 1.24
N GLU A 170 11.48 -8.96 2.45
CA GLU A 170 12.17 -9.24 3.70
C GLU A 170 13.15 -8.13 4.11
N ASP A 171 12.75 -6.90 3.81
CA ASP A 171 13.46 -5.66 4.12
C ASP A 171 12.47 -4.49 4.18
N GLU A 172 12.95 -3.30 4.58
CA GLU A 172 12.18 -2.07 4.51
C GLU A 172 12.01 -1.58 3.08
N THR A 173 10.76 -1.33 2.65
CA THR A 173 10.46 -0.76 1.34
C THR A 173 10.16 0.74 1.42
N PHE A 174 10.17 1.44 0.27
CA PHE A 174 9.87 2.87 0.22
C PHE A 174 8.41 3.18 0.52
N ALA A 175 7.49 2.34 0.08
CA ALA A 175 6.07 2.41 0.37
C ALA A 175 5.36 1.11 -0.03
N CYS A 176 4.54 0.58 0.87
CA CYS A 176 3.62 -0.53 0.60
C CYS A 176 2.19 0.03 0.56
N GLY A 177 1.55 0.06 -0.61
CA GLY A 177 0.24 0.69 -0.79
C GLY A 177 -0.85 0.12 0.11
N THR A 178 -0.94 -1.21 0.20
CA THR A 178 -1.88 -1.92 1.09
C THR A 178 -1.54 -1.70 2.57
N GLY A 179 -0.25 -1.59 2.90
CA GLY A 179 0.23 -1.27 4.25
C GLY A 179 -0.12 0.15 4.68
N ILE A 180 -0.09 1.10 3.76
CA ILE A 180 -0.52 2.48 4.00
C ILE A 180 -2.03 2.53 4.27
N VAL A 181 -2.83 1.79 3.49
CA VAL A 181 -4.28 1.64 3.76
C VAL A 181 -4.49 1.04 5.16
N ALA A 182 -3.85 -0.08 5.48
CA ALA A 182 -3.97 -0.72 6.79
C ALA A 182 -3.59 0.23 7.92
N SER A 183 -2.54 1.03 7.76
CA SER A 183 -2.07 2.00 8.75
C SER A 183 -3.07 3.13 8.99
N CYS A 184 -3.72 3.65 7.93
CA CYS A 184 -4.74 4.69 8.06
C CYS A 184 -6.01 4.17 8.73
N VAL A 185 -6.46 2.98 8.36
CA VAL A 185 -7.63 2.34 8.99
C VAL A 185 -7.35 2.04 10.46
N ALA A 186 -6.16 1.51 10.80
CA ALA A 186 -5.76 1.30 12.18
C ALA A 186 -5.70 2.63 12.95
N ALA A 187 -5.16 3.70 12.36
CA ALA A 187 -5.09 5.03 12.97
C ALA A 187 -6.49 5.56 13.32
N TRP A 188 -7.46 5.44 12.42
CA TRP A 188 -8.85 5.77 12.71
C TRP A 188 -9.41 4.96 13.88
N CYS A 189 -9.23 3.65 13.86
CA CYS A 189 -9.74 2.74 14.89
C CYS A 189 -9.08 2.94 16.27
N GLU A 190 -7.88 3.50 16.30
CA GLU A 190 -7.15 3.88 17.54
C GLU A 190 -7.38 5.36 17.95
N GLY A 191 -8.28 6.07 17.26
CA GLY A 191 -8.67 7.44 17.61
C GLY A 191 -7.68 8.51 17.19
N VAL A 192 -6.74 8.20 16.29
CA VAL A 192 -5.85 9.21 15.69
C VAL A 192 -6.69 10.14 14.82
N LYS A 193 -6.55 11.45 15.03
CA LYS A 193 -7.30 12.45 14.27
C LYS A 193 -6.94 12.41 12.79
N PRO A 194 -7.94 12.32 11.86
CA PRO A 194 -7.67 12.38 10.43
C PRO A 194 -7.23 13.80 10.01
N SER A 195 -6.59 13.89 8.84
CA SER A 195 -6.17 15.16 8.22
C SER A 195 -7.38 16.01 7.81
N SER A 196 -8.44 15.36 7.35
CA SER A 196 -9.75 15.99 7.11
C SER A 196 -10.88 14.97 7.26
N GLU A 197 -12.08 15.51 7.52
CA GLU A 197 -13.34 14.74 7.59
C GLU A 197 -14.42 15.56 6.88
N GLU A 198 -14.97 15.00 5.80
CA GLU A 198 -15.99 15.66 4.99
C GLU A 198 -17.04 14.65 4.51
N ASN A 199 -18.32 14.98 4.64
CA ASN A 199 -19.42 14.17 4.16
C ASN A 199 -19.39 12.69 4.62
N GLY A 200 -18.92 12.45 5.86
CA GLY A 200 -18.77 11.11 6.42
C GLY A 200 -17.57 10.32 5.89
N ARG A 201 -16.72 10.94 5.11
CA ARG A 201 -15.46 10.39 4.61
C ARG A 201 -14.29 10.99 5.40
N VAL A 202 -13.40 10.13 5.86
CA VAL A 202 -12.15 10.54 6.53
C VAL A 202 -10.99 10.42 5.56
N ARG A 203 -9.99 11.29 5.74
CA ARG A 203 -8.77 11.32 4.94
C ARG A 203 -7.54 11.45 5.83
N TYR A 204 -6.55 10.63 5.58
CA TYR A 204 -5.21 10.71 6.18
C TYR A 204 -4.17 11.07 5.14
N GLU A 205 -3.38 12.10 5.41
CA GLU A 205 -2.14 12.36 4.70
C GLU A 205 -1.04 11.48 5.31
N VAL A 206 -0.28 10.81 4.44
CA VAL A 206 0.70 9.82 4.86
C VAL A 206 2.08 10.19 4.35
N LYS A 207 3.03 10.37 5.25
CA LYS A 207 4.45 10.46 4.92
C LYS A 207 5.04 9.05 4.92
N ALA A 208 5.25 8.50 3.72
CA ALA A 208 6.06 7.31 3.53
C ALA A 208 7.54 7.71 3.42
N LYS A 209 8.44 6.74 3.27
CA LYS A 209 9.89 6.99 3.27
C LYS A 209 10.35 8.02 2.21
N ARG A 210 9.67 8.10 1.07
CA ARG A 210 9.99 9.04 -0.03
C ARG A 210 8.83 9.88 -0.49
N ASP A 211 7.59 9.37 -0.39
CA ASP A 211 6.42 9.95 -1.02
C ASP A 211 5.41 10.43 -0.01
N LEU A 212 4.66 11.45 -0.42
CA LEU A 212 3.43 11.83 0.24
C LEU A 212 2.27 11.10 -0.45
N LEU A 213 1.54 10.34 0.34
CA LEU A 213 0.38 9.58 -0.09
C LEU A 213 -0.83 10.03 0.71
N ALA A 214 -2.02 9.64 0.28
CA ALA A 214 -3.21 9.83 1.11
C ALA A 214 -4.14 8.64 0.98
N VAL A 215 -4.86 8.34 2.04
CA VAL A 215 -5.95 7.36 2.04
C VAL A 215 -7.21 8.04 2.51
N ASP A 216 -8.29 7.83 1.76
CA ASP A 216 -9.61 8.27 2.18
C ASP A 216 -10.61 7.12 2.12
N PHE A 217 -11.52 7.06 3.09
CA PHE A 217 -12.52 6.01 3.21
C PHE A 217 -13.74 6.46 4.01
N ILE A 218 -14.83 5.69 3.95
CA ILE A 218 -16.01 5.85 4.79
C ILE A 218 -15.87 4.91 5.98
N PRO A 219 -15.82 5.42 7.23
CA PRO A 219 -15.60 4.60 8.43
C PRO A 219 -16.92 3.93 8.91
N VAL A 220 -17.46 3.06 8.07
CA VAL A 220 -18.63 2.24 8.37
C VAL A 220 -18.16 0.81 8.57
N SER A 221 -18.65 0.12 9.59
CA SER A 221 -18.13 -1.17 10.07
C SER A 221 -16.65 -1.06 10.46
N VAL A 222 -15.72 -1.07 9.51
CA VAL A 222 -14.30 -0.72 9.70
C VAL A 222 -13.90 0.34 8.68
N ALA A 223 -13.85 0.00 7.38
CA ALA A 223 -13.58 0.98 6.32
C ALA A 223 -14.16 0.50 4.98
N GLU A 224 -15.03 1.32 4.39
CA GLU A 224 -15.65 1.08 3.09
C GLU A 224 -15.27 2.20 2.10
N ASP A 225 -15.41 1.90 0.82
CA ASP A 225 -15.08 2.80 -0.28
C ASP A 225 -13.68 3.41 -0.12
N VAL A 226 -12.70 2.52 0.07
CA VAL A 226 -11.30 2.86 0.37
C VAL A 226 -10.57 3.27 -0.90
N TRP A 227 -9.85 4.39 -0.83
CA TRP A 227 -9.05 4.92 -1.93
C TRP A 227 -7.64 5.29 -1.48
N LEU A 228 -6.65 4.93 -2.29
CA LEU A 228 -5.26 5.31 -2.12
C LEU A 228 -4.89 6.35 -3.19
N THR A 229 -4.41 7.49 -2.77
CA THR A 229 -3.93 8.57 -3.66
C THR A 229 -2.42 8.72 -3.55
N GLY A 230 -1.75 8.84 -4.67
CA GLY A 230 -0.31 9.09 -4.68
C GLY A 230 0.24 9.45 -6.06
N PRO A 231 1.49 9.88 -6.13
CA PRO A 231 2.14 10.25 -7.37
C PRO A 231 2.49 9.01 -8.21
N ALA A 232 2.55 9.22 -9.52
CA ALA A 232 3.17 8.33 -10.50
C ALA A 232 3.90 9.17 -11.54
N SER A 233 5.13 8.81 -11.87
CA SER A 233 5.95 9.52 -12.86
C SER A 233 6.83 8.54 -13.62
N PHE A 234 7.18 8.89 -14.85
CA PHE A 234 8.23 8.19 -15.59
C PHE A 234 9.60 8.56 -15.03
N VAL A 235 10.46 7.58 -14.93
CA VAL A 235 11.87 7.76 -14.49
C VAL A 235 12.85 7.56 -15.62
N ALA A 236 12.44 6.91 -16.72
CA ALA A 236 13.18 6.73 -17.96
C ALA A 236 12.22 6.42 -19.12
N GLU A 237 12.63 6.73 -20.35
CA GLU A 237 11.96 6.37 -21.60
C GLU A 237 12.73 5.23 -22.31
#